data_ce5f2d1826330ad291d62182adb0fd9b
#
_entry.id   ce5f2d1826330ad291d62182adb0fd9b
#
_cell.length_a   1.000
_cell.length_b   1.000
_cell.length_c   1.000
_cell.angle_alpha   90.00
_cell.angle_beta   90.00
_cell.angle_gamma   90.00
#
_symmetry.space_group_name_H-M   'P 1'
#
loop_
_entity.id
_entity.type
_entity.pdbx_description
1 polymer ?
#
loop_
_entity_poly.entity_id
_entity_poly.type
_entity_poly.pdbx_seq_one_letter_code
_entity_poly.pdbx_strand_id
1 'polypeptide(L)'
;MLPKLTVGFFALVLTAGVMACSNLGNTTGVNVGPNFPSKTLYASNSNQNAISIYSNGTKNGGGPAFEIGGSSTTLNGPQYLAFDHRQNLWVTNYNPSTNKALLIEFEALATGNVLPLTTAPLIGRPRGVAITPRQPNPDASSTASPVPNLMVIADNDPTITYPNRVLLYRAGTIEPYQSLAGPRPHLNLPGGVALDASSALYVTNIQGANVESFVLPTPTPTPKPTPTPSSTPSPTPTPSTSPSPTPTPTPTPTPVNIFPRFAITTANGIITPVGISLDTSGNIYIADQGKPNAGCSSPKGPSILVFPAYKKGLQYKKPIRKIHGCNTGLNAPTDVKVDSAGIIYVADETQGGSGIILIFQPGANGNATSTTYKSPGAVTGLGIVP
;
A
#
# COMPACT_ATOMS: atom_id res chain seq x y z
N MET A 1 45.41 54.60 45.44
CA MET A 1 44.37 54.66 44.43
C MET A 1 44.30 53.26 43.77
N LEU A 2 43.33 52.42 44.18
CA LEU A 2 43.14 51.08 43.58
C LEU A 2 42.14 51.16 42.38
N PRO A 3 42.39 50.49 41.27
CA PRO A 3 41.43 50.39 40.20
C PRO A 3 40.37 49.31 40.50
N LYS A 4 39.14 49.65 40.23
CA LYS A 4 37.95 48.77 40.38
C LYS A 4 37.99 47.65 39.36
N LEU A 5 37.87 46.40 39.86
CA LEU A 5 37.70 45.19 39.09
C LEU A 5 36.22 45.08 38.69
N THR A 6 35.91 45.14 37.42
CA THR A 6 34.55 44.93 36.91
C THR A 6 34.41 43.42 36.58
N VAL A 7 33.59 42.72 37.36
CA VAL A 7 33.24 41.33 37.14
C VAL A 7 32.12 41.29 36.14
N GLY A 8 32.39 40.81 34.93
CA GLY A 8 31.36 40.53 33.92
C GLY A 8 30.68 39.19 34.20
N PHE A 9 29.40 39.22 34.48
CA PHE A 9 28.55 38.03 34.56
C PHE A 9 28.28 37.52 33.16
N PHE A 10 28.86 36.39 32.78
CA PHE A 10 28.40 35.62 31.64
C PHE A 10 27.20 34.77 32.10
N ALA A 11 26.00 35.14 31.64
CA ALA A 11 24.82 34.32 31.81
C ALA A 11 24.87 33.18 30.80
N LEU A 12 25.20 31.98 31.26
CA LEU A 12 25.10 30.73 30.53
C LEU A 12 23.61 30.36 30.48
N VAL A 13 22.92 30.61 29.35
CA VAL A 13 21.57 30.12 29.13
C VAL A 13 21.67 28.64 28.82
N LEU A 14 21.47 27.80 29.82
CA LEU A 14 21.27 26.37 29.69
C LEU A 14 19.83 26.14 29.25
N THR A 15 19.58 25.94 27.97
CA THR A 15 18.29 25.41 27.49
C THR A 15 18.21 23.93 27.88
N ALA A 16 17.61 23.69 29.06
CA ALA A 16 17.23 22.35 29.47
C ALA A 16 16.15 21.85 28.50
N GLY A 17 16.53 20.95 27.59
CA GLY A 17 15.59 20.12 26.87
C GLY A 17 14.86 19.25 27.88
N VAL A 18 13.58 19.52 28.08
CA VAL A 18 12.70 18.68 28.90
C VAL A 18 12.50 17.37 28.13
N MET A 19 13.33 16.36 28.42
CA MET A 19 12.99 14.97 28.22
C MET A 19 11.88 14.63 29.22
N ALA A 20 10.66 14.63 28.76
CA ALA A 20 9.55 14.06 29.52
C ALA A 20 9.72 12.53 29.52
N CYS A 21 10.48 12.01 30.49
CA CYS A 21 10.37 10.61 30.90
C CYS A 21 9.06 10.44 31.65
N SER A 22 7.99 10.06 30.95
CA SER A 22 6.81 9.50 31.63
C SER A 22 7.15 8.08 32.06
N ASN A 23 7.46 7.95 33.37
CA ASN A 23 7.55 6.67 34.06
C ASN A 23 6.14 6.04 34.08
N LEU A 24 5.84 5.19 33.14
CA LEU A 24 4.70 4.27 33.19
C LEU A 24 5.24 2.90 33.61
N GLY A 25 4.72 2.42 34.74
CA GLY A 25 5.11 1.19 35.38
C GLY A 25 5.04 -0.02 34.46
N ASN A 26 5.98 -0.87 34.67
CA ASN A 26 6.23 -2.20 34.15
C ASN A 26 4.97 -2.99 33.83
N THR A 27 4.57 -3.03 32.55
CA THR A 27 3.76 -4.09 31.97
C THR A 27 4.36 -4.44 30.61
N THR A 28 4.98 -5.61 30.54
CA THR A 28 5.36 -6.39 29.34
C THR A 28 5.62 -5.59 28.07
N GLY A 29 6.91 -5.33 27.83
CA GLY A 29 7.61 -5.06 26.57
C GLY A 29 6.85 -4.57 25.33
N VAL A 30 6.01 -3.57 25.44
CA VAL A 30 5.53 -2.80 24.29
C VAL A 30 6.59 -1.74 24.01
N ASN A 31 7.38 -1.96 22.99
CA ASN A 31 8.27 -0.95 22.46
C ASN A 31 7.39 0.16 21.90
N VAL A 32 7.14 1.22 22.67
CA VAL A 32 6.37 2.38 22.22
C VAL A 32 7.25 3.09 21.19
N GLY A 33 7.13 2.70 19.95
CA GLY A 33 7.80 3.33 18.82
C GLY A 33 7.47 4.82 18.72
N PRO A 34 8.22 5.58 17.91
CA PRO A 34 7.96 7.00 17.73
C PRO A 34 6.52 7.25 17.27
N ASN A 35 5.87 8.26 17.83
CA ASN A 35 4.53 8.66 17.38
C ASN A 35 4.66 9.33 16.01
N PHE A 36 4.33 8.61 14.94
CA PHE A 36 4.32 9.18 13.60
C PHE A 36 3.03 9.95 13.37
N PRO A 37 3.11 11.24 13.04
CA PRO A 37 1.93 12.02 12.70
C PRO A 37 1.25 11.44 11.45
N SER A 38 -0.06 11.68 11.31
CA SER A 38 -0.78 11.46 10.05
C SER A 38 0.01 12.05 8.87
N LYS A 39 -0.03 11.41 7.71
CA LYS A 39 0.75 11.76 6.51
C LYS A 39 2.23 11.37 6.54
N THR A 40 2.67 10.55 7.49
CA THR A 40 3.99 9.89 7.39
C THR A 40 3.97 8.98 6.17
N LEU A 41 4.99 9.14 5.33
CA LEU A 41 5.12 8.39 4.09
C LEU A 41 6.04 7.18 4.28
N TYR A 42 5.60 6.04 3.80
CA TYR A 42 6.36 4.80 3.74
C TYR A 42 6.66 4.46 2.30
N ALA A 43 7.86 3.94 2.03
CA ALA A 43 8.28 3.50 0.70
C ALA A 43 8.95 2.14 0.77
N SER A 44 8.49 1.19 -0.03
CA SER A 44 9.13 -0.13 -0.16
C SER A 44 10.38 -0.02 -1.02
N ASN A 45 11.52 -0.52 -0.50
CA ASN A 45 12.79 -0.62 -1.20
C ASN A 45 13.07 -2.08 -1.54
N SER A 46 12.61 -2.51 -2.71
CA SER A 46 12.62 -3.93 -3.08
C SER A 46 14.02 -4.55 -3.15
N ASN A 47 15.02 -3.80 -3.59
CA ASN A 47 16.40 -4.27 -3.70
C ASN A 47 17.22 -4.12 -2.40
N GLN A 48 16.69 -3.42 -1.38
CA GLN A 48 17.30 -3.30 -0.05
C GLN A 48 16.61 -4.19 0.99
N ASN A 49 15.52 -4.85 0.63
CA ASN A 49 14.69 -5.66 1.55
C ASN A 49 14.23 -4.84 2.77
N ALA A 50 13.81 -3.61 2.54
CA ALA A 50 13.48 -2.65 3.58
C ALA A 50 12.32 -1.77 3.21
N ILE A 51 11.76 -1.09 4.21
CA ILE A 51 10.73 -0.06 4.06
C ILE A 51 11.25 1.21 4.70
N SER A 52 11.45 2.24 3.90
CA SER A 52 11.87 3.57 4.34
C SER A 52 10.69 4.37 4.85
N ILE A 53 10.90 5.14 5.92
CA ILE A 53 9.88 5.97 6.59
C ILE A 53 10.34 7.42 6.58
N TYR A 54 9.54 8.29 5.95
CA TYR A 54 9.82 9.72 5.82
C TYR A 54 8.89 10.51 6.73
N SER A 55 9.47 11.24 7.68
CA SER A 55 8.70 12.08 8.58
C SER A 55 8.10 13.30 7.86
N ASN A 56 7.04 13.87 8.42
CA ASN A 56 6.36 15.08 7.90
C ASN A 56 7.23 16.36 8.02
N GLY A 57 8.50 16.28 8.00
CA GLY A 57 9.45 17.41 8.04
C GLY A 57 10.64 17.13 7.14
N THR A 58 10.62 16.04 6.40
CA THR A 58 11.70 15.68 5.48
C THR A 58 11.87 16.80 4.44
N LYS A 59 13.09 17.35 4.36
CA LYS A 59 13.40 18.45 3.43
C LYS A 59 13.58 17.91 2.01
N ASN A 60 13.46 18.80 1.03
CA ASN A 60 13.77 18.47 -0.36
C ASN A 60 15.19 17.88 -0.47
N GLY A 61 15.31 16.72 -1.14
CA GLY A 61 16.53 15.97 -1.24
C GLY A 61 16.91 15.17 0.03
N GLY A 62 16.08 15.18 1.08
CA GLY A 62 16.29 14.42 2.31
C GLY A 62 16.01 12.92 2.14
N GLY A 63 16.67 12.12 2.96
CA GLY A 63 16.46 10.67 3.08
C GLY A 63 15.41 10.29 4.12
N PRO A 64 15.17 8.99 4.31
CA PRO A 64 14.27 8.49 5.33
C PRO A 64 14.77 8.80 6.75
N ALA A 65 13.83 9.03 7.66
CA ALA A 65 14.12 9.24 9.07
C ALA A 65 14.25 7.91 9.83
N PHE A 66 13.51 6.89 9.38
CA PHE A 66 13.50 5.54 9.95
C PHE A 66 13.38 4.50 8.84
N GLU A 67 13.58 3.24 9.23
CA GLU A 67 13.45 2.09 8.34
C GLU A 67 12.88 0.89 9.10
N ILE A 68 12.11 0.04 8.42
CA ILE A 68 11.82 -1.34 8.82
C ILE A 68 12.71 -2.21 7.93
N GLY A 69 13.67 -2.93 8.55
CA GLY A 69 14.63 -3.73 7.80
C GLY A 69 15.46 -4.62 8.71
N GLY A 70 16.07 -5.65 8.14
CA GLY A 70 16.89 -6.62 8.86
C GLY A 70 16.29 -8.02 8.89
N SER A 71 17.06 -8.98 9.42
CA SER A 71 16.77 -10.43 9.30
C SER A 71 15.49 -10.88 10.00
N SER A 72 15.04 -10.17 11.04
CA SER A 72 13.83 -10.52 11.78
C SER A 72 12.56 -10.09 11.05
N THR A 73 12.63 -9.16 10.10
CA THR A 73 11.46 -8.61 9.41
C THR A 73 10.85 -9.52 8.37
N THR A 74 11.56 -10.56 7.95
CA THR A 74 11.21 -11.46 6.82
C THR A 74 11.06 -10.76 5.46
N LEU A 75 11.36 -9.46 5.37
CA LEU A 75 11.32 -8.71 4.12
C LEU A 75 12.36 -9.25 3.14
N ASN A 76 11.91 -9.54 1.92
CA ASN A 76 12.77 -9.97 0.80
C ASN A 76 12.08 -9.63 -0.52
N GLY A 77 12.34 -8.45 -1.03
CA GLY A 77 11.66 -7.86 -2.17
C GLY A 77 10.26 -7.29 -1.82
N PRO A 78 10.13 -6.37 -0.83
CA PRO A 78 8.86 -5.71 -0.56
C PRO A 78 8.39 -4.93 -1.78
N GLN A 79 7.09 -5.05 -2.10
CA GLN A 79 6.47 -4.47 -3.30
C GLN A 79 5.58 -3.28 -2.94
N TYR A 80 4.32 -3.51 -2.58
CA TYR A 80 3.33 -2.49 -2.29
C TYR A 80 2.91 -2.49 -0.84
N LEU A 81 2.40 -1.35 -0.39
CA LEU A 81 2.11 -1.04 1.00
C LEU A 81 0.65 -0.57 1.15
N ALA A 82 -0.01 -1.01 2.22
CA ALA A 82 -1.31 -0.49 2.64
C ALA A 82 -1.41 -0.45 4.16
N PHE A 83 -2.17 0.51 4.70
CA PHE A 83 -2.46 0.60 6.13
C PHE A 83 -3.89 0.14 6.42
N ASP A 84 -4.07 -0.61 7.47
CA ASP A 84 -5.38 -0.96 7.98
C ASP A 84 -5.94 0.12 8.94
N HIS A 85 -7.14 -0.10 9.45
CA HIS A 85 -7.80 0.83 10.36
C HIS A 85 -7.14 0.97 11.73
N ARG A 86 -6.24 0.03 12.09
CA ARG A 86 -5.40 0.07 13.29
C ARG A 86 -4.06 0.72 13.03
N GLN A 87 -3.83 1.17 11.77
CA GLN A 87 -2.56 1.67 11.26
C GLN A 87 -1.46 0.59 11.19
N ASN A 88 -1.81 -0.70 11.23
CA ASN A 88 -0.86 -1.75 10.91
C ASN A 88 -0.50 -1.67 9.44
N LEU A 89 0.78 -1.93 9.15
CA LEU A 89 1.30 -1.90 7.80
C LEU A 89 1.26 -3.29 7.16
N TRP A 90 0.50 -3.42 6.08
CA TRP A 90 0.44 -4.60 5.24
C TRP A 90 1.34 -4.45 4.02
N VAL A 91 2.15 -5.47 3.75
CA VAL A 91 3.19 -5.49 2.71
C VAL A 91 3.01 -6.71 1.84
N THR A 92 2.89 -6.52 0.53
CA THR A 92 3.13 -7.60 -0.43
C THR A 92 4.63 -7.71 -0.66
N ASN A 93 5.15 -8.92 -0.54
CA ASN A 93 6.57 -9.20 -0.61
C ASN A 93 6.82 -10.34 -1.61
N TYR A 94 7.73 -10.16 -2.55
CA TYR A 94 8.02 -11.14 -3.57
C TYR A 94 9.51 -11.17 -3.91
N ASN A 95 10.12 -12.32 -3.73
CA ASN A 95 11.51 -12.58 -4.13
C ASN A 95 11.55 -13.30 -5.48
N PRO A 96 11.97 -12.63 -6.55
CA PRO A 96 12.04 -13.24 -7.88
C PRO A 96 13.07 -14.35 -8.00
N SER A 97 14.15 -14.34 -7.18
CA SER A 97 15.20 -15.35 -7.24
C SER A 97 14.75 -16.71 -6.68
N THR A 98 13.84 -16.70 -5.70
CA THR A 98 13.31 -17.93 -5.08
C THR A 98 11.86 -18.22 -5.46
N ASN A 99 11.21 -17.31 -6.18
CA ASN A 99 9.77 -17.33 -6.52
C ASN A 99 8.87 -17.45 -5.28
N LYS A 100 9.32 -16.91 -4.12
CA LYS A 100 8.56 -16.91 -2.87
C LYS A 100 7.85 -15.58 -2.70
N ALA A 101 6.56 -15.68 -2.34
CA ALA A 101 5.72 -14.53 -2.05
C ALA A 101 5.14 -14.62 -0.64
N LEU A 102 5.07 -13.50 0.06
CA LEU A 102 4.49 -13.37 1.40
C LEU A 102 3.59 -12.14 1.47
N LEU A 103 2.53 -12.27 2.25
CA LEU A 103 1.81 -11.15 2.83
C LEU A 103 2.35 -10.97 4.25
N ILE A 104 2.79 -9.77 4.58
CA ILE A 104 3.44 -9.47 5.86
C ILE A 104 2.67 -8.33 6.53
N GLU A 105 2.40 -8.47 7.83
CA GLU A 105 1.80 -7.42 8.65
C GLU A 105 2.79 -6.97 9.73
N PHE A 106 3.04 -5.68 9.81
CA PHE A 106 3.78 -5.05 10.90
C PHE A 106 2.84 -4.23 11.78
N GLU A 107 3.14 -4.19 13.06
CA GLU A 107 2.46 -3.35 14.02
C GLU A 107 2.56 -1.87 13.62
N ALA A 108 1.55 -1.10 13.99
CA ALA A 108 1.58 0.35 13.86
C ALA A 108 2.87 0.94 14.45
N LEU A 109 3.47 1.88 13.74
CA LEU A 109 4.71 2.57 14.16
C LEU A 109 5.97 1.68 14.24
N ALA A 110 5.95 0.48 13.70
CA ALA A 110 7.12 -0.41 13.65
C ALA A 110 8.33 0.28 12.99
N THR A 111 9.51 0.08 13.56
CA THR A 111 10.80 0.53 13.01
C THR A 111 11.91 -0.46 13.36
N GLY A 112 13.00 -0.44 12.58
CA GLY A 112 14.17 -1.28 12.80
C GLY A 112 13.97 -2.74 12.44
N ASN A 113 14.76 -3.61 13.07
CA ASN A 113 14.73 -5.06 12.84
C ASN A 113 13.69 -5.75 13.73
N VAL A 114 12.41 -5.57 13.41
CA VAL A 114 11.28 -6.07 14.20
C VAL A 114 10.67 -7.33 13.59
N LEU A 115 10.08 -8.19 14.41
CA LEU A 115 9.27 -9.30 13.94
C LEU A 115 7.93 -8.79 13.41
N PRO A 116 7.41 -9.34 12.31
CA PRO A 116 6.05 -9.07 11.87
C PRO A 116 5.02 -9.63 12.86
N LEU A 117 3.84 -9.00 12.91
CA LEU A 117 2.68 -9.54 13.62
C LEU A 117 2.18 -10.82 12.95
N THR A 118 2.21 -10.82 11.62
CA THR A 118 1.68 -11.91 10.80
C THR A 118 2.50 -12.06 9.53
N THR A 119 2.68 -13.31 9.11
CA THR A 119 3.19 -13.67 7.79
C THR A 119 2.33 -14.76 7.20
N ALA A 120 1.93 -14.61 5.93
CA ALA A 120 1.20 -15.64 5.20
C ALA A 120 1.82 -15.88 3.83
N PRO A 121 1.94 -17.14 3.38
CA PRO A 121 2.40 -17.42 2.03
C PRO A 121 1.36 -16.93 1.02
N LEU A 122 1.83 -16.31 -0.05
CA LEU A 122 1.06 -16.02 -1.25
C LEU A 122 1.51 -16.95 -2.38
N ILE A 123 0.57 -17.32 -3.23
CA ILE A 123 0.85 -18.09 -4.43
C ILE A 123 0.83 -17.10 -5.60
N GLY A 124 1.89 -17.06 -6.40
CA GLY A 124 2.00 -16.15 -7.53
C GLY A 124 2.97 -14.99 -7.30
N ARG A 125 2.74 -13.89 -7.99
CA ARG A 125 3.57 -12.69 -7.97
C ARG A 125 2.73 -11.50 -7.54
N PRO A 126 2.53 -11.31 -6.23
CA PRO A 126 1.71 -10.24 -5.70
C PRO A 126 2.32 -8.88 -6.06
N ARG A 127 1.44 -7.95 -6.37
CA ARG A 127 1.73 -6.55 -6.67
C ARG A 127 0.93 -5.65 -5.73
N GLY A 128 0.11 -4.75 -6.25
CA GLY A 128 -0.67 -3.81 -5.49
C GLY A 128 -1.49 -4.44 -4.37
N VAL A 129 -1.54 -3.74 -3.25
CA VAL A 129 -2.41 -4.05 -2.10
C VAL A 129 -3.20 -2.80 -1.74
N ALA A 130 -4.49 -2.97 -1.44
CA ALA A 130 -5.32 -1.90 -0.93
C ALA A 130 -6.28 -2.41 0.14
N ILE A 131 -6.60 -1.54 1.09
CA ILE A 131 -7.57 -1.80 2.16
C ILE A 131 -8.64 -0.72 2.06
N THR A 132 -9.90 -1.09 2.31
CA THR A 132 -11.01 -0.14 2.30
C THR A 132 -10.71 1.04 3.22
N PRO A 133 -10.83 2.30 2.74
CA PRO A 133 -10.63 3.47 3.58
C PRO A 133 -11.53 3.45 4.81
N ARG A 134 -11.03 3.92 5.95
CA ARG A 134 -11.83 4.03 7.17
C ARG A 134 -13.02 4.93 6.91
N GLN A 135 -14.21 4.38 7.06
CA GLN A 135 -15.42 5.18 7.06
C GLN A 135 -15.56 5.93 8.38
N PRO A 136 -15.99 7.20 8.37
CA PRO A 136 -16.49 7.83 9.57
C PRO A 136 -17.55 6.90 10.15
N ASN A 137 -17.51 6.68 11.47
CA ASN A 137 -18.52 5.82 12.13
C ASN A 137 -19.91 6.37 11.78
N PRO A 138 -20.76 5.65 11.02
CA PRO A 138 -22.12 6.10 10.83
C PRO A 138 -22.72 6.20 12.22
N ASP A 139 -23.42 7.30 12.51
CA ASP A 139 -24.14 7.46 13.75
C ASP A 139 -24.79 6.14 14.14
N ALA A 140 -24.73 5.76 15.42
CA ALA A 140 -25.22 4.48 15.91
C ALA A 140 -26.72 4.22 15.60
N SER A 141 -27.40 5.19 15.02
CA SER A 141 -28.78 5.15 14.51
C SER A 141 -28.89 4.77 13.04
N SER A 142 -27.77 4.66 12.29
CA SER A 142 -27.82 4.32 10.85
C SER A 142 -28.17 2.84 10.66
N THR A 143 -29.27 2.55 9.98
CA THR A 143 -29.66 1.20 9.51
C THR A 143 -28.89 0.77 8.27
N ALA A 144 -27.96 1.60 7.77
CA ALA A 144 -27.12 1.25 6.64
C ALA A 144 -26.20 0.08 6.98
N SER A 145 -26.18 -0.93 6.12
CA SER A 145 -25.26 -2.05 6.26
C SER A 145 -23.82 -1.53 6.26
N PRO A 146 -22.97 -1.89 7.23
CA PRO A 146 -21.60 -1.41 7.27
C PRO A 146 -20.88 -1.78 5.97
N VAL A 147 -20.13 -0.83 5.40
CA VAL A 147 -19.28 -1.08 4.23
C VAL A 147 -18.30 -2.20 4.58
N PRO A 148 -18.19 -3.26 3.77
CA PRO A 148 -17.28 -4.35 4.06
C PRO A 148 -15.85 -3.85 4.20
N ASN A 149 -15.19 -4.21 5.28
CA ASN A 149 -13.77 -3.93 5.47
C ASN A 149 -12.98 -4.97 4.68
N LEU A 150 -12.54 -4.59 3.48
CA LEU A 150 -11.87 -5.46 2.53
C LEU A 150 -10.38 -5.11 2.42
N MET A 151 -9.57 -6.13 2.18
CA MET A 151 -8.22 -6.02 1.64
C MET A 151 -8.20 -6.74 0.29
N VAL A 152 -7.54 -6.14 -0.70
CA VAL A 152 -7.39 -6.71 -2.04
C VAL A 152 -5.93 -6.72 -2.45
N ILE A 153 -5.52 -7.77 -3.17
CA ILE A 153 -4.15 -7.94 -3.66
C ILE A 153 -4.20 -8.29 -5.14
N ALA A 154 -3.56 -7.48 -5.99
CA ALA A 154 -3.31 -7.84 -7.37
C ALA A 154 -2.26 -8.95 -7.44
N ASP A 155 -2.52 -9.99 -8.21
CA ASP A 155 -1.66 -11.15 -8.28
C ASP A 155 -1.58 -11.72 -9.71
N ASN A 156 -0.39 -12.21 -10.06
CA ASN A 156 -0.16 -12.94 -11.30
C ASN A 156 0.46 -14.30 -10.96
N ASP A 157 -0.33 -15.36 -11.08
CA ASP A 157 0.10 -16.74 -10.86
C ASP A 157 0.08 -17.53 -12.16
N PRO A 158 1.23 -17.70 -12.83
CA PRO A 158 1.29 -18.40 -14.12
C PRO A 158 0.97 -19.91 -14.03
N THR A 159 0.79 -20.46 -12.85
CA THR A 159 0.57 -21.90 -12.63
C THR A 159 -0.90 -22.30 -12.65
N ILE A 160 -1.83 -21.33 -12.69
CA ILE A 160 -3.27 -21.57 -12.65
C ILE A 160 -3.98 -21.18 -13.95
N THR A 161 -5.21 -21.65 -14.13
CA THR A 161 -6.03 -21.40 -15.33
C THR A 161 -6.27 -19.91 -15.62
N TYR A 162 -6.43 -19.10 -14.56
CA TYR A 162 -6.58 -17.64 -14.67
C TYR A 162 -5.44 -16.96 -13.95
N PRO A 163 -4.28 -16.78 -14.62
CA PRO A 163 -3.07 -16.29 -13.99
C PRO A 163 -3.18 -14.86 -13.46
N ASN A 164 -3.99 -14.04 -14.10
CA ASN A 164 -4.22 -12.65 -13.72
C ASN A 164 -5.47 -12.59 -12.83
N ARG A 165 -5.29 -12.16 -11.58
CA ARG A 165 -6.40 -12.11 -10.63
C ARG A 165 -6.22 -10.99 -9.59
N VAL A 166 -7.30 -10.68 -8.88
CA VAL A 166 -7.24 -9.91 -7.63
C VAL A 166 -7.79 -10.80 -6.52
N LEU A 167 -6.97 -11.05 -5.52
CA LEU A 167 -7.34 -11.81 -4.32
C LEU A 167 -8.15 -10.91 -3.39
N LEU A 168 -9.25 -11.43 -2.85
CA LEU A 168 -10.18 -10.70 -1.98
C LEU A 168 -10.11 -11.27 -0.57
N TYR A 169 -9.73 -10.43 0.39
CA TYR A 169 -9.63 -10.76 1.81
C TYR A 169 -10.63 -9.95 2.61
N ARG A 170 -11.08 -10.50 3.74
CA ARG A 170 -11.61 -9.65 4.79
C ARG A 170 -10.44 -8.96 5.46
N ALA A 171 -10.53 -7.66 5.72
CA ALA A 171 -9.43 -6.96 6.38
C ALA A 171 -9.11 -7.60 7.74
N GLY A 172 -7.82 -7.78 7.99
CA GLY A 172 -7.33 -8.49 9.18
C GLY A 172 -7.31 -10.03 9.06
N THR A 173 -7.57 -10.59 7.87
CA THR A 173 -7.39 -12.03 7.61
C THR A 173 -6.25 -12.27 6.63
N ILE A 174 -5.67 -13.46 6.69
CA ILE A 174 -4.54 -13.88 5.84
C ILE A 174 -4.96 -14.89 4.76
N GLU A 175 -6.21 -15.29 4.75
CA GLU A 175 -6.76 -16.21 3.75
C GLU A 175 -7.76 -15.48 2.85
N PRO A 176 -7.60 -15.54 1.53
CA PRO A 176 -8.55 -14.94 0.61
C PRO A 176 -9.84 -15.75 0.59
N TYR A 177 -10.97 -15.07 0.73
CA TYR A 177 -12.28 -15.73 0.64
C TYR A 177 -12.77 -15.90 -0.80
N GLN A 178 -12.31 -15.04 -1.72
CA GLN A 178 -12.63 -15.07 -3.14
C GLN A 178 -11.47 -14.53 -3.99
N SER A 179 -11.55 -14.71 -5.30
CA SER A 179 -10.66 -14.06 -6.27
C SER A 179 -11.48 -13.50 -7.43
N LEU A 180 -11.21 -12.25 -7.83
CA LEU A 180 -11.69 -11.72 -9.09
C LEU A 180 -10.82 -12.30 -10.20
N ALA A 181 -11.37 -13.19 -11.00
CA ALA A 181 -10.64 -13.92 -12.04
C ALA A 181 -11.58 -14.44 -13.13
N GLY A 182 -11.03 -14.81 -14.27
CA GLY A 182 -11.77 -15.33 -15.41
C GLY A 182 -11.72 -14.41 -16.63
N PRO A 183 -12.46 -14.73 -17.70
CA PRO A 183 -12.40 -13.95 -18.94
C PRO A 183 -13.13 -12.61 -18.88
N ARG A 184 -14.15 -12.44 -18.02
CA ARG A 184 -14.93 -11.20 -17.96
C ARG A 184 -14.25 -10.01 -17.29
N PRO A 185 -13.40 -10.18 -16.26
CA PRO A 185 -12.66 -9.07 -15.68
C PRO A 185 -11.59 -8.48 -16.60
N HIS A 186 -11.26 -9.15 -17.71
CA HIS A 186 -10.23 -8.74 -18.67
C HIS A 186 -8.87 -8.40 -18.04
N LEU A 187 -8.55 -8.94 -16.85
CA LEU A 187 -7.30 -8.67 -16.16
C LEU A 187 -6.11 -9.15 -17.00
N ASN A 188 -5.14 -8.26 -17.19
CA ASN A 188 -3.92 -8.56 -17.93
C ASN A 188 -2.71 -7.91 -17.29
N LEU A 189 -1.99 -8.69 -16.49
CA LEU A 189 -0.92 -8.28 -15.60
C LEU A 189 -1.39 -7.16 -14.65
N PRO A 190 -2.32 -7.44 -13.72
CA PRO A 190 -2.82 -6.45 -12.79
C PRO A 190 -1.66 -5.89 -11.93
N GLY A 191 -1.60 -4.57 -11.84
CA GLY A 191 -0.55 -3.83 -11.14
C GLY A 191 -1.04 -3.24 -9.82
N GLY A 192 -1.24 -1.94 -9.78
CA GLY A 192 -1.81 -1.23 -8.64
C GLY A 192 -3.29 -1.50 -8.47
N VAL A 193 -3.74 -1.46 -7.23
CA VAL A 193 -5.15 -1.54 -6.85
C VAL A 193 -5.51 -0.43 -5.89
N ALA A 194 -6.77 0.02 -5.93
CA ALA A 194 -7.34 0.96 -4.98
C ALA A 194 -8.79 0.58 -4.68
N LEU A 195 -9.25 0.92 -3.49
CA LEU A 195 -10.64 0.78 -3.06
C LEU A 195 -11.20 2.16 -2.75
N ASP A 196 -12.40 2.46 -3.24
CA ASP A 196 -13.11 3.67 -2.83
C ASP A 196 -13.88 3.46 -1.52
N ALA A 197 -14.48 4.54 -1.03
CA ALA A 197 -15.26 4.54 0.20
C ALA A 197 -16.47 3.58 0.18
N SER A 198 -16.92 3.16 -1.00
CA SER A 198 -17.98 2.15 -1.18
C SER A 198 -17.44 0.73 -1.37
N SER A 199 -16.14 0.51 -1.20
CA SER A 199 -15.42 -0.74 -1.50
C SER A 199 -15.44 -1.15 -2.97
N ALA A 200 -15.71 -0.21 -3.88
CA ALA A 200 -15.50 -0.52 -5.28
C ALA A 200 -14.00 -0.56 -5.60
N LEU A 201 -13.62 -1.60 -6.32
CA LEU A 201 -12.24 -1.89 -6.72
C LEU A 201 -11.87 -1.15 -8.00
N TYR A 202 -10.66 -0.62 -8.03
CA TYR A 202 -9.98 -0.09 -9.22
C TYR A 202 -8.68 -0.85 -9.42
N VAL A 203 -8.41 -1.27 -10.65
CA VAL A 203 -7.23 -2.08 -11.01
C VAL A 203 -6.55 -1.50 -12.23
N THR A 204 -5.25 -1.28 -12.16
CA THR A 204 -4.43 -1.04 -13.36
C THR A 204 -4.09 -2.36 -14.02
N ASN A 205 -4.25 -2.47 -15.32
CA ASN A 205 -3.81 -3.61 -16.13
C ASN A 205 -2.62 -3.17 -16.98
N ILE A 206 -1.43 -3.55 -16.57
CA ILE A 206 -0.16 -3.06 -17.16
C ILE A 206 -0.08 -3.47 -18.64
N GLN A 207 -0.30 -4.74 -18.95
CA GLN A 207 -0.28 -5.24 -20.34
C GLN A 207 -1.61 -5.02 -21.08
N GLY A 208 -2.70 -4.81 -20.35
CA GLY A 208 -4.00 -4.44 -20.92
C GLY A 208 -4.06 -2.96 -21.33
N ALA A 209 -3.11 -2.13 -20.87
CA ALA A 209 -3.09 -0.69 -21.08
C ALA A 209 -4.43 -0.03 -20.73
N ASN A 210 -5.02 -0.43 -19.61
CA ASN A 210 -6.28 0.10 -19.13
C ASN A 210 -6.35 0.14 -17.59
N VAL A 211 -7.34 0.85 -17.09
CA VAL A 211 -7.76 0.80 -15.69
C VAL A 211 -9.22 0.40 -15.66
N GLU A 212 -9.54 -0.62 -14.89
CA GLU A 212 -10.88 -1.15 -14.76
C GLU A 212 -11.40 -0.99 -13.34
N SER A 213 -12.73 -0.84 -13.21
CA SER A 213 -13.35 -0.75 -11.89
C SER A 213 -14.49 -1.76 -11.76
N PHE A 214 -14.61 -2.34 -10.57
CA PHE A 214 -15.56 -3.40 -10.26
C PHE A 214 -16.35 -3.08 -9.00
N VAL A 215 -17.61 -3.50 -8.99
CA VAL A 215 -18.40 -3.61 -7.75
C VAL A 215 -18.21 -5.04 -7.25
N LEU A 216 -17.51 -5.18 -6.15
CA LEU A 216 -17.23 -6.49 -5.58
C LEU A 216 -18.47 -7.08 -4.90
N PRO A 217 -18.64 -8.41 -4.94
CA PRO A 217 -19.72 -9.06 -4.18
C PRO A 217 -19.47 -8.88 -2.68
N THR A 218 -20.54 -8.63 -1.94
CA THR A 218 -20.48 -8.55 -0.49
C THR A 218 -20.07 -9.91 0.09
N PRO A 219 -19.08 -9.96 0.99
CA PRO A 219 -18.71 -11.21 1.64
C PRO A 219 -19.91 -11.82 2.36
N THR A 220 -20.30 -13.03 1.97
CA THR A 220 -21.34 -13.78 2.71
C THR A 220 -20.81 -14.04 4.14
N PRO A 221 -21.60 -13.76 5.19
CA PRO A 221 -21.14 -14.07 6.55
C PRO A 221 -20.86 -15.57 6.65
N THR A 222 -19.68 -15.90 7.17
CA THR A 222 -19.35 -17.29 7.48
C THR A 222 -20.38 -17.82 8.47
N PRO A 223 -21.07 -18.94 8.18
CA PRO A 223 -22.00 -19.50 9.16
C PRO A 223 -21.24 -19.73 10.47
N LYS A 224 -21.78 -19.20 11.57
CA LYS A 224 -21.24 -19.45 12.91
C LYS A 224 -21.14 -20.95 13.08
N PRO A 225 -19.97 -21.51 13.45
CA PRO A 225 -19.86 -22.94 13.66
C PRO A 225 -20.96 -23.37 14.65
N THR A 226 -21.81 -24.28 14.23
CA THR A 226 -22.80 -24.90 15.10
C THR A 226 -21.99 -25.56 16.22
N PRO A 227 -22.30 -25.30 17.51
CA PRO A 227 -21.57 -25.96 18.59
C PRO A 227 -21.70 -27.47 18.39
N THR A 228 -20.57 -28.13 18.17
CA THR A 228 -20.51 -29.61 18.14
C THR A 228 -21.03 -30.07 19.50
N PRO A 229 -22.04 -30.95 19.53
CA PRO A 229 -22.51 -31.48 20.80
C PRO A 229 -21.32 -32.09 21.54
N SER A 230 -21.11 -31.69 22.79
CA SER A 230 -20.05 -32.18 23.67
C SER A 230 -20.18 -33.67 23.74
N SER A 231 -19.21 -34.38 23.15
CA SER A 231 -19.18 -35.86 23.27
C SER A 231 -18.93 -36.21 24.74
N THR A 232 -19.78 -37.04 25.27
CA THR A 232 -19.62 -37.75 26.56
C THR A 232 -18.22 -38.34 26.65
N PRO A 233 -17.50 -38.22 27.78
CA PRO A 233 -16.14 -38.75 27.89
C PRO A 233 -16.11 -40.25 27.65
N SER A 234 -15.45 -40.67 26.57
CA SER A 234 -15.13 -42.04 26.25
C SER A 234 -13.89 -42.49 27.03
N PRO A 235 -13.77 -43.75 27.40
CA PRO A 235 -12.68 -44.25 28.26
C PRO A 235 -11.32 -44.08 27.61
N THR A 236 -10.31 -43.83 28.43
CA THR A 236 -8.89 -43.56 28.15
C THR A 236 -8.32 -44.46 27.05
N PRO A 237 -7.82 -43.90 25.93
CA PRO A 237 -7.15 -44.70 24.91
C PRO A 237 -5.69 -44.96 25.30
N THR A 238 -5.25 -46.16 25.04
CA THR A 238 -3.87 -46.64 25.00
C THR A 238 -3.02 -45.75 24.03
N PRO A 239 -1.74 -45.50 24.31
CA PRO A 239 -0.92 -44.66 23.43
C PRO A 239 -0.67 -45.37 22.09
N SER A 240 -1.40 -44.96 21.06
CA SER A 240 -1.15 -45.30 19.68
C SER A 240 -0.31 -44.17 19.05
N THR A 241 0.80 -44.53 18.41
CA THR A 241 1.60 -43.63 17.59
C THR A 241 0.77 -43.18 16.39
N SER A 242 0.05 -42.05 16.57
CA SER A 242 -0.74 -41.45 15.49
C SER A 242 0.21 -40.87 14.44
N PRO A 243 0.03 -41.15 13.14
CA PRO A 243 0.78 -40.47 12.09
C PRO A 243 0.53 -38.96 12.16
N SER A 244 1.59 -38.17 11.96
CA SER A 244 1.52 -36.72 11.89
C SER A 244 0.43 -36.30 10.89
N PRO A 245 -0.47 -35.37 11.23
CA PRO A 245 -1.54 -34.96 10.33
C PRO A 245 -0.94 -34.42 9.05
N THR A 246 -1.32 -35.00 7.91
CA THR A 246 -1.00 -34.42 6.58
C THR A 246 -1.55 -33.03 6.52
N PRO A 247 -0.77 -32.01 6.09
CA PRO A 247 -1.27 -30.65 5.99
C PRO A 247 -2.50 -30.62 5.07
N THR A 248 -3.62 -30.14 5.59
CA THR A 248 -4.84 -29.94 4.82
C THR A 248 -4.54 -28.90 3.73
N PRO A 249 -4.83 -29.18 2.44
CA PRO A 249 -4.59 -28.21 1.39
C PRO A 249 -5.39 -26.93 1.65
N THR A 250 -4.72 -25.79 1.58
CA THR A 250 -5.37 -24.49 1.69
C THR A 250 -6.46 -24.38 0.61
N PRO A 251 -7.70 -24.06 0.95
CA PRO A 251 -8.78 -23.99 -0.01
C PRO A 251 -8.48 -22.91 -1.06
N THR A 252 -8.57 -23.29 -2.34
CA THR A 252 -8.43 -22.34 -3.45
C THR A 252 -9.62 -21.36 -3.40
N PRO A 253 -9.38 -20.03 -3.41
CA PRO A 253 -10.45 -19.05 -3.34
C PRO A 253 -11.38 -19.17 -4.54
N THR A 254 -12.69 -19.14 -4.31
CA THR A 254 -13.70 -19.25 -5.36
C THR A 254 -13.61 -18.07 -6.33
N PRO A 255 -13.46 -18.30 -7.65
CA PRO A 255 -13.34 -17.24 -8.62
C PRO A 255 -14.67 -16.48 -8.84
N VAL A 256 -14.60 -15.16 -8.86
CA VAL A 256 -15.68 -14.25 -9.23
C VAL A 256 -15.40 -13.73 -10.64
N ASN A 257 -16.27 -14.07 -11.59
CA ASN A 257 -16.10 -13.75 -13.00
C ASN A 257 -17.16 -12.70 -13.42
N ILE A 258 -16.89 -11.43 -13.18
CA ILE A 258 -17.79 -10.30 -13.42
C ILE A 258 -17.18 -9.30 -14.40
N PHE A 259 -18.03 -8.56 -15.12
CA PHE A 259 -17.59 -7.46 -15.96
C PHE A 259 -17.23 -6.22 -15.15
N PRO A 260 -16.26 -5.40 -15.64
CA PRO A 260 -16.02 -4.09 -15.06
C PRO A 260 -17.24 -3.17 -15.21
N ARG A 261 -17.48 -2.30 -14.24
CA ARG A 261 -18.51 -1.25 -14.34
C ARG A 261 -18.11 -0.15 -15.32
N PHE A 262 -16.82 0.08 -15.53
CA PHE A 262 -16.22 0.92 -16.55
C PHE A 262 -14.76 0.58 -16.77
N ALA A 263 -14.20 1.06 -17.87
CA ALA A 263 -12.77 1.03 -18.16
C ALA A 263 -12.29 2.41 -18.65
N ILE A 264 -11.06 2.78 -18.26
CA ILE A 264 -10.28 3.89 -18.81
C ILE A 264 -9.17 3.25 -19.64
N THR A 265 -9.09 3.57 -20.92
CA THR A 265 -8.30 2.82 -21.90
C THR A 265 -7.28 3.70 -22.62
N THR A 266 -6.59 3.15 -23.60
CA THR A 266 -5.69 3.89 -24.49
C THR A 266 -6.38 5.04 -25.23
N ALA A 267 -7.67 4.93 -25.53
CA ALA A 267 -8.47 6.02 -26.12
C ALA A 267 -8.55 7.25 -25.18
N ASN A 268 -8.39 7.03 -23.89
CA ASN A 268 -8.38 8.07 -22.86
C ASN A 268 -6.95 8.58 -22.54
N GLY A 269 -5.92 8.02 -23.20
CA GLY A 269 -4.53 8.42 -23.02
C GLY A 269 -3.70 7.55 -22.07
N ILE A 270 -4.22 6.43 -21.60
CA ILE A 270 -3.48 5.41 -20.84
C ILE A 270 -2.48 4.71 -21.79
N ILE A 271 -1.27 4.44 -21.30
CA ILE A 271 -0.23 3.74 -22.07
C ILE A 271 0.30 2.53 -21.30
N THR A 272 0.91 2.76 -20.15
CA THR A 272 1.46 1.69 -19.29
C THR A 272 1.13 2.02 -17.83
N PRO A 273 -0.13 1.80 -17.40
CA PRO A 273 -0.56 2.13 -16.05
C PRO A 273 0.01 1.12 -15.06
N VAL A 274 0.66 1.61 -13.99
CA VAL A 274 1.29 0.75 -12.97
C VAL A 274 0.64 0.97 -11.61
N GLY A 275 0.80 2.15 -11.01
CA GLY A 275 0.23 2.50 -9.72
C GLY A 275 -1.09 3.25 -9.84
N ILE A 276 -1.90 3.21 -8.78
CA ILE A 276 -3.19 3.90 -8.71
C ILE A 276 -3.49 4.36 -7.29
N SER A 277 -4.12 5.52 -7.18
CA SER A 277 -4.65 6.05 -5.93
C SER A 277 -5.94 6.84 -6.18
N LEU A 278 -6.74 7.00 -5.13
CA LEU A 278 -7.91 7.86 -5.14
C LEU A 278 -7.70 8.99 -4.13
N ASP A 279 -8.14 10.22 -4.47
CA ASP A 279 -8.22 11.29 -3.48
C ASP A 279 -9.54 11.21 -2.68
N THR A 280 -9.71 12.07 -1.69
CA THR A 280 -10.92 12.13 -0.85
C THR A 280 -12.19 12.47 -1.62
N SER A 281 -12.07 13.06 -2.82
CA SER A 281 -13.17 13.32 -3.74
C SER A 281 -13.45 12.15 -4.68
N GLY A 282 -12.65 11.09 -4.64
CA GLY A 282 -12.73 9.92 -5.51
C GLY A 282 -12.11 10.14 -6.89
N ASN A 283 -11.36 11.23 -7.14
CA ASN A 283 -10.60 11.37 -8.37
C ASN A 283 -9.53 10.30 -8.46
N ILE A 284 -9.30 9.78 -9.67
CA ILE A 284 -8.44 8.63 -9.94
C ILE A 284 -7.09 9.14 -10.43
N TYR A 285 -6.03 8.85 -9.67
CA TYR A 285 -4.64 9.17 -10.01
C TYR A 285 -3.94 7.90 -10.48
N ILE A 286 -3.29 7.96 -11.64
CA ILE A 286 -2.64 6.82 -12.29
C ILE A 286 -1.19 7.18 -12.57
N ALA A 287 -0.26 6.38 -12.05
CA ALA A 287 1.13 6.39 -12.46
C ALA A 287 1.25 5.64 -13.79
N ASP A 288 1.53 6.37 -14.86
CA ASP A 288 1.66 5.84 -16.21
C ASP A 288 3.12 6.00 -16.70
N GLN A 289 3.79 4.88 -16.93
CA GLN A 289 5.20 4.89 -17.40
C GLN A 289 5.34 5.36 -18.85
N GLY A 290 4.23 5.48 -19.57
CA GLY A 290 4.28 5.86 -20.96
C GLY A 290 4.81 4.74 -21.87
N LYS A 291 5.30 5.11 -23.05
CA LYS A 291 5.96 4.18 -23.95
C LYS A 291 7.41 3.94 -23.53
N PRO A 292 7.91 2.71 -23.64
CA PRO A 292 9.34 2.43 -23.44
C PRO A 292 10.21 3.41 -24.25
N ASN A 293 11.25 3.93 -23.61
CA ASN A 293 12.21 4.89 -24.19
C ASN A 293 11.63 6.23 -24.67
N ALA A 294 10.38 6.55 -24.31
CA ALA A 294 9.84 7.87 -24.57
C ALA A 294 10.40 8.87 -23.54
N GLY A 295 11.16 9.85 -24.00
CA GLY A 295 11.74 10.88 -23.15
C GLY A 295 10.66 11.76 -22.49
N CYS A 296 11.05 12.52 -21.47
CA CYS A 296 10.20 13.38 -20.68
C CYS A 296 9.42 14.45 -21.50
N SER A 297 9.95 14.90 -22.64
CA SER A 297 9.28 15.84 -23.53
C SER A 297 8.24 15.21 -24.44
N SER A 298 8.25 13.87 -24.55
CA SER A 298 7.31 13.15 -25.41
C SER A 298 5.89 13.18 -24.83
N PRO A 299 4.85 13.46 -25.61
CA PRO A 299 3.46 13.36 -25.13
C PRO A 299 3.07 11.94 -24.70
N LYS A 300 3.89 10.95 -25.06
CA LYS A 300 3.78 9.52 -24.67
C LYS A 300 4.79 9.11 -23.61
N GLY A 301 5.52 10.06 -23.02
CA GLY A 301 6.45 9.84 -21.93
C GLY A 301 5.74 9.59 -20.60
N PRO A 302 6.55 9.38 -19.53
CA PRO A 302 6.02 9.12 -18.19
C PRO A 302 5.12 10.27 -17.72
N SER A 303 4.06 9.91 -17.00
CA SER A 303 3.07 10.89 -16.53
C SER A 303 2.27 10.40 -15.35
N ILE A 304 1.69 11.35 -14.59
CA ILE A 304 0.59 11.09 -13.67
C ILE A 304 -0.69 11.60 -14.32
N LEU A 305 -1.62 10.69 -14.58
CA LEU A 305 -2.91 11.00 -15.18
C LEU A 305 -3.96 11.11 -14.08
N VAL A 306 -4.78 12.14 -14.12
CA VAL A 306 -5.86 12.36 -13.15
C VAL A 306 -7.19 12.36 -13.88
N PHE A 307 -8.08 11.44 -13.51
CA PHE A 307 -9.44 11.37 -14.02
C PHE A 307 -10.45 11.74 -12.94
N PRO A 308 -11.63 12.26 -13.32
CA PRO A 308 -12.66 12.58 -12.33
C PRO A 308 -13.19 11.33 -11.63
N ALA A 309 -13.74 11.52 -10.44
CA ALA A 309 -14.45 10.48 -9.70
C ALA A 309 -15.56 9.84 -10.56
N TYR A 310 -15.75 8.53 -10.37
CA TYR A 310 -16.82 7.84 -11.07
C TYR A 310 -18.21 8.41 -10.73
N LYS A 311 -18.99 8.66 -11.77
CA LYS A 311 -20.43 8.93 -11.68
C LYS A 311 -21.16 8.05 -12.67
N LYS A 312 -22.30 7.49 -12.29
CA LYS A 312 -23.11 6.65 -13.19
C LYS A 312 -23.42 7.41 -14.49
N GLY A 313 -23.12 6.79 -15.62
CA GLY A 313 -23.28 7.40 -16.95
C GLY A 313 -22.12 8.27 -17.42
N LEU A 314 -21.08 8.50 -16.58
CA LEU A 314 -19.88 9.22 -17.00
C LEU A 314 -19.13 8.44 -18.07
N GLN A 315 -18.85 9.10 -19.19
CA GLN A 315 -17.95 8.60 -20.22
C GLN A 315 -16.59 9.26 -20.04
N TYR A 316 -15.59 8.49 -19.66
CA TYR A 316 -14.23 8.99 -19.56
C TYR A 316 -13.72 9.38 -20.96
N LYS A 317 -13.19 10.59 -21.09
CA LYS A 317 -12.58 11.08 -22.34
C LYS A 317 -11.09 11.22 -22.14
N LYS A 318 -10.62 12.43 -21.82
CA LYS A 318 -9.22 12.71 -21.49
C LYS A 318 -9.08 12.93 -19.98
N PRO A 319 -7.88 12.77 -19.42
CA PRO A 319 -7.65 13.14 -18.04
C PRO A 319 -7.95 14.63 -17.82
N ILE A 320 -8.49 14.97 -16.66
CA ILE A 320 -8.72 16.37 -16.23
C ILE A 320 -7.42 17.08 -15.89
N ARG A 321 -6.38 16.34 -15.54
CA ARG A 321 -5.00 16.82 -15.36
C ARG A 321 -4.03 15.74 -15.83
N LYS A 322 -2.89 16.20 -16.38
CA LYS A 322 -1.76 15.35 -16.75
C LYS A 322 -0.48 16.03 -16.31
N ILE A 323 0.19 15.48 -15.30
CA ILE A 323 1.51 15.93 -14.87
C ILE A 323 2.52 15.19 -15.73
N HIS A 324 3.26 15.92 -16.57
CA HIS A 324 4.23 15.35 -17.50
C HIS A 324 5.17 16.45 -18.03
N GLY A 325 6.37 16.08 -18.42
CA GLY A 325 7.37 17.02 -18.93
C GLY A 325 8.67 16.96 -18.12
N CYS A 326 9.74 17.55 -18.64
CA CYS A 326 11.08 17.33 -18.08
C CYS A 326 11.29 17.97 -16.69
N ASN A 327 10.56 19.04 -16.35
CA ASN A 327 10.65 19.67 -15.04
C ASN A 327 9.99 18.83 -13.94
N THR A 328 9.17 17.83 -14.30
CA THR A 328 8.50 16.95 -13.33
C THR A 328 9.47 16.00 -12.64
N GLY A 329 10.59 15.66 -13.28
CA GLY A 329 11.52 14.63 -12.84
C GLY A 329 11.03 13.20 -13.06
N LEU A 330 9.84 12.97 -13.62
CA LEU A 330 9.27 11.65 -13.90
C LEU A 330 10.14 10.90 -14.93
N ASN A 331 10.47 9.65 -14.60
CA ASN A 331 11.22 8.73 -15.45
C ASN A 331 10.49 7.39 -15.65
N ALA A 332 10.23 6.66 -14.59
CA ALA A 332 9.51 5.39 -14.59
C ALA A 332 8.63 5.28 -13.34
N PRO A 333 7.51 6.03 -13.26
CA PRO A 333 6.67 6.03 -12.07
C PRO A 333 6.07 4.63 -11.82
N THR A 334 6.26 4.12 -10.60
CA THR A 334 5.84 2.77 -10.18
C THR A 334 4.59 2.81 -9.31
N ASP A 335 4.44 3.84 -8.48
CA ASP A 335 3.24 4.03 -7.65
C ASP A 335 2.92 5.51 -7.46
N VAL A 336 1.68 5.79 -7.09
CA VAL A 336 1.20 7.13 -6.76
C VAL A 336 0.29 7.05 -5.54
N LYS A 337 0.47 7.99 -4.59
CA LYS A 337 -0.44 8.20 -3.46
C LYS A 337 -0.79 9.67 -3.35
N VAL A 338 -1.99 9.93 -2.86
CA VAL A 338 -2.48 11.29 -2.63
C VAL A 338 -2.96 11.39 -1.18
N ASP A 339 -2.48 12.39 -0.46
CA ASP A 339 -2.91 12.63 0.91
C ASP A 339 -4.22 13.42 0.98
N SER A 340 -4.77 13.58 2.18
CA SER A 340 -6.01 14.33 2.42
C SER A 340 -5.91 15.83 2.12
N ALA A 341 -4.69 16.37 1.96
CA ALA A 341 -4.46 17.75 1.52
C ALA A 341 -4.31 17.87 -0.01
N GLY A 342 -4.32 16.72 -0.73
CA GLY A 342 -4.14 16.68 -2.17
C GLY A 342 -2.69 16.74 -2.62
N ILE A 343 -1.72 16.58 -1.73
CA ILE A 343 -0.31 16.43 -2.09
C ILE A 343 -0.13 15.06 -2.75
N ILE A 344 0.60 15.04 -3.86
CA ILE A 344 0.78 13.85 -4.70
C ILE A 344 2.22 13.35 -4.48
N TYR A 345 2.35 12.11 -4.03
CA TYR A 345 3.61 11.40 -3.86
C TYR A 345 3.74 10.33 -4.94
N VAL A 346 4.86 10.30 -5.63
CA VAL A 346 5.11 9.37 -6.73
C VAL A 346 6.40 8.60 -6.45
N ALA A 347 6.31 7.29 -6.37
CA ALA A 347 7.48 6.43 -6.46
C ALA A 347 7.98 6.42 -7.89
N ASP A 348 9.26 6.70 -8.09
CA ASP A 348 9.85 6.77 -9.43
C ASP A 348 11.21 6.06 -9.44
N GLU A 349 11.44 5.23 -10.43
CA GLU A 349 12.73 4.58 -10.65
C GLU A 349 13.60 5.45 -11.54
N THR A 350 14.79 5.78 -11.05
CA THR A 350 15.80 6.46 -11.87
C THR A 350 16.55 5.47 -12.74
N GLN A 351 17.19 5.98 -13.81
CA GLN A 351 18.14 5.18 -14.57
C GLN A 351 19.29 4.72 -13.65
N GLY A 352 19.47 3.40 -13.51
CA GLY A 352 20.47 2.82 -12.61
C GLY A 352 19.90 2.09 -11.39
N GLY A 353 18.59 1.97 -11.27
CA GLY A 353 17.94 1.15 -10.23
C GLY A 353 17.89 1.80 -8.83
N SER A 354 18.21 3.08 -8.73
CA SER A 354 17.92 3.87 -7.53
C SER A 354 16.51 4.42 -7.62
N GLY A 355 15.83 4.57 -6.48
CA GLY A 355 14.51 5.17 -6.41
C GLY A 355 14.54 6.60 -5.89
N ILE A 356 13.58 7.39 -6.32
CA ILE A 356 13.26 8.69 -5.74
C ILE A 356 11.76 8.77 -5.48
N ILE A 357 11.37 9.63 -4.57
CA ILE A 357 9.97 9.97 -4.37
C ILE A 357 9.79 11.41 -4.82
N LEU A 358 8.98 11.60 -5.84
CA LEU A 358 8.61 12.92 -6.35
C LEU A 358 7.35 13.41 -5.64
N ILE A 359 7.36 14.67 -5.24
CA ILE A 359 6.26 15.27 -4.49
C ILE A 359 5.75 16.48 -5.25
N PHE A 360 4.47 16.45 -5.62
CA PHE A 360 3.80 17.55 -6.30
C PHE A 360 2.76 18.20 -5.40
N GLN A 361 2.63 19.53 -5.53
CA GLN A 361 1.64 20.28 -4.80
C GLN A 361 0.21 19.98 -5.29
N PRO A 362 -0.81 20.21 -4.45
CA PRO A 362 -2.20 20.08 -4.85
C PRO A 362 -2.50 20.85 -6.13
N GLY A 363 -3.23 20.22 -7.06
CA GLY A 363 -3.57 20.87 -8.33
C GLY A 363 -2.48 20.83 -9.41
N ALA A 364 -1.31 20.25 -9.14
CA ALA A 364 -0.23 20.14 -10.14
C ALA A 364 -0.73 19.61 -11.48
N ASN A 365 -0.24 20.21 -12.58
CA ASN A 365 -0.64 19.91 -13.95
C ASN A 365 0.48 20.30 -14.92
N GLY A 366 0.51 19.70 -16.13
CA GLY A 366 1.51 19.99 -17.15
C GLY A 366 2.93 19.70 -16.67
N ASN A 367 3.87 20.56 -17.04
CA ASN A 367 5.30 20.46 -16.72
C ASN A 367 5.61 21.04 -15.31
N ALA A 368 4.83 20.65 -14.31
CA ALA A 368 4.97 21.09 -12.92
C ALA A 368 6.30 20.62 -12.31
N THR A 369 6.95 21.47 -11.53
CA THR A 369 8.13 21.09 -10.76
C THR A 369 7.75 20.24 -9.54
N SER A 370 8.60 19.28 -9.18
CA SER A 370 8.49 18.48 -7.97
C SER A 370 9.54 18.84 -6.93
N THR A 371 9.28 18.55 -5.66
CA THR A 371 10.32 18.31 -4.68
C THR A 371 10.60 16.80 -4.60
N THR A 372 11.75 16.44 -4.04
CA THR A 372 12.19 15.04 -4.04
C THR A 372 12.58 14.57 -2.66
N TYR A 373 12.32 13.29 -2.35
CA TYR A 373 12.98 12.56 -1.29
C TYR A 373 13.88 11.49 -1.90
N LYS A 374 15.07 11.32 -1.32
CA LYS A 374 16.01 10.27 -1.73
C LYS A 374 15.60 8.95 -1.11
N SER A 375 15.63 7.88 -1.91
CA SER A 375 15.49 6.52 -1.43
C SER A 375 16.83 5.81 -1.42
N PRO A 376 17.13 4.98 -0.43
CA PRO A 376 18.33 4.16 -0.42
C PRO A 376 18.32 3.05 -1.49
N GLY A 377 17.16 2.71 -2.03
CA GLY A 377 17.00 1.65 -3.03
C GLY A 377 15.88 1.94 -4.04
N ALA A 378 15.62 0.98 -4.91
CA ALA A 378 14.50 1.03 -5.87
C ALA A 378 13.16 1.10 -5.13
N VAL A 379 12.36 2.12 -5.41
CA VAL A 379 11.04 2.31 -4.79
C VAL A 379 9.98 1.68 -5.68
N THR A 380 9.28 0.69 -5.14
CA THR A 380 8.21 -0.01 -5.87
C THR A 380 6.83 0.50 -5.46
N GLY A 381 6.56 0.65 -4.18
CA GLY A 381 5.26 1.06 -3.66
C GLY A 381 5.36 2.07 -2.53
N LEU A 382 4.30 2.82 -2.33
CA LEU A 382 4.14 3.83 -1.30
C LEU A 382 2.98 3.48 -0.36
N GLY A 383 3.07 3.94 0.88
CA GLY A 383 1.98 3.95 1.84
C GLY A 383 1.95 5.28 2.59
N ILE A 384 0.78 5.81 2.86
CA ILE A 384 0.59 7.03 3.67
C ILE A 384 -0.25 6.64 4.87
N VAL A 385 0.20 7.00 6.06
CA VAL A 385 -0.60 6.81 7.30
C VAL A 385 -1.86 7.65 7.19
N PRO A 386 -3.05 7.05 7.35
CA PRO A 386 -4.35 7.73 7.21
C PRO A 386 -4.55 8.89 8.18
#